data_d0559a74a2f8286e6b64b29e42041317
#
_entry.id   d0559a74a2f8286e6b64b29e42041317
#
_cell.length_a   1.000
_cell.length_b   1.000
_cell.length_c   1.000
_cell.angle_alpha   90.00
_cell.angle_beta   90.00
_cell.angle_gamma   90.00
#
_symmetry.space_group_name_H-M   'P 1'
#
loop_
_entity.id
_entity.type
_entity.pdbx_description
1 polymer ?
#
loop_
_entity_poly.entity_id
_entity_poly.type
_entity_poly.pdbx_seq_one_letter_code
_entity_poly.pdbx_strand_id
1 'polypeptide(L)'
;MVNKELPPELDALRPGQDFDAVLIGASAGAAHALQALVPQLRSLEMAYIVVTHPAAGTDGDLPQVYGTLTPLPVKLAEDREAVLPGIVYFAPARRHLVVEHDGLFALSGDPLVNYSRPSIDVLFESAADTWGRRTVGIILTGANEDGARGLKAIGEAGGLTIVQDPEDADVPFMPTVAIRTAHPAAVLSLISMARVLGAWADDSAARPLP
;
A
#
# COMPACT_ATOMS: atom_id res chain seq x y z
N MET A 1 -11.27 -9.35 23.12
CA MET A 1 -10.69 -8.29 22.26
C MET A 1 -9.35 -7.92 22.88
N VAL A 2 -8.26 -8.43 22.35
CA VAL A 2 -6.92 -8.07 22.80
C VAL A 2 -6.62 -6.72 22.17
N ASN A 3 -6.63 -5.67 22.96
CA ASN A 3 -6.13 -4.36 22.57
C ASN A 3 -4.60 -4.52 22.47
N LYS A 4 -4.12 -5.00 21.31
CA LYS A 4 -2.68 -4.99 21.03
C LYS A 4 -2.31 -3.51 20.93
N GLU A 5 -1.59 -3.00 21.93
CA GLU A 5 -0.96 -1.69 21.85
C GLU A 5 -0.12 -1.64 20.57
N LEU A 6 -0.20 -0.51 19.87
CA LEU A 6 0.64 -0.29 18.70
C LEU A 6 2.11 -0.45 19.13
N PRO A 7 2.95 -1.12 18.31
CA PRO A 7 4.38 -1.13 18.58
C PRO A 7 4.86 0.33 18.66
N PRO A 8 5.47 0.75 19.78
CA PRO A 8 5.87 2.16 19.99
C PRO A 8 6.82 2.68 18.90
N GLU A 9 7.49 1.78 18.21
CA GLU A 9 8.37 2.08 17.09
C GLU A 9 7.61 2.66 15.89
N LEU A 10 6.33 2.29 15.67
CA LEU A 10 5.52 2.81 14.57
C LEU A 10 5.06 4.25 14.82
N ASP A 11 4.85 4.63 16.08
CA ASP A 11 4.46 5.99 16.44
C ASP A 11 5.63 6.99 16.31
N ALA A 12 6.88 6.49 16.29
CA ALA A 12 8.08 7.30 16.16
C ALA A 12 8.45 7.63 14.71
N LEU A 13 7.87 6.93 13.74
CA LEU A 13 8.18 7.10 12.32
C LEU A 13 7.62 8.42 11.76
N ARG A 14 8.36 9.02 10.84
CA ARG A 14 8.04 10.33 10.25
C ARG A 14 7.99 10.24 8.73
N PRO A 15 6.83 10.52 8.12
CA PRO A 15 6.69 10.65 6.67
C PRO A 15 7.68 11.69 6.11
N GLY A 16 8.17 11.44 4.88
CA GLY A 16 9.12 12.31 4.21
C GLY A 16 10.54 12.31 4.80
N GLN A 17 10.72 11.80 6.02
CA GLN A 17 12.05 11.60 6.64
C GLN A 17 12.47 10.14 6.59
N ASP A 18 11.63 9.25 7.12
CA ASP A 18 11.93 7.82 7.20
C ASP A 18 11.48 7.08 5.94
N PHE A 19 10.39 7.52 5.32
CA PHE A 19 9.88 6.92 4.08
C PHE A 19 9.15 7.93 3.18
N ASP A 20 9.12 7.61 1.86
CA ASP A 20 8.55 8.45 0.79
C ASP A 20 7.26 7.88 0.22
N ALA A 21 7.07 6.57 0.32
CA ALA A 21 5.95 5.89 -0.31
C ALA A 21 5.34 4.81 0.58
N VAL A 22 4.00 4.74 0.55
CA VAL A 22 3.19 3.69 1.15
C VAL A 22 2.52 2.91 0.03
N LEU A 23 2.84 1.61 -0.06
CA LEU A 23 2.25 0.70 -1.03
C LEU A 23 1.24 -0.19 -0.33
N ILE A 24 0.05 -0.32 -0.91
CA ILE A 24 -1.06 -1.08 -0.33
C ILE A 24 -1.51 -2.13 -1.34
N GLY A 25 -1.42 -3.40 -0.95
CA GLY A 25 -1.90 -4.54 -1.71
C GLY A 25 -3.14 -5.16 -1.08
N ALA A 26 -4.19 -5.40 -1.88
CA ALA A 26 -5.42 -6.02 -1.43
C ALA A 26 -6.11 -6.80 -2.57
N SER A 27 -7.00 -7.73 -2.22
CA SER A 27 -7.78 -8.50 -3.20
C SER A 27 -9.23 -8.69 -2.74
N ALA A 28 -9.69 -9.91 -2.53
CA ALA A 28 -11.04 -10.17 -2.01
C ALA A 28 -11.23 -9.48 -0.64
N GLY A 29 -12.33 -8.73 -0.48
CA GLY A 29 -12.56 -7.87 0.71
C GLY A 29 -11.91 -6.49 0.65
N ALA A 30 -11.18 -6.16 -0.43
CA ALA A 30 -10.48 -4.88 -0.58
C ALA A 30 -11.36 -3.64 -0.36
N ALA A 31 -12.62 -3.69 -0.81
CA ALA A 31 -13.52 -2.54 -0.69
C ALA A 31 -13.74 -2.12 0.78
N HIS A 32 -13.99 -3.08 1.67
CA HIS A 32 -14.15 -2.84 3.10
C HIS A 32 -12.86 -2.30 3.71
N ALA A 33 -11.73 -2.95 3.44
CA ALA A 33 -10.43 -2.55 3.98
C ALA A 33 -10.02 -1.13 3.52
N LEU A 34 -10.18 -0.83 2.23
CA LEU A 34 -9.83 0.49 1.69
C LEU A 34 -10.78 1.59 2.17
N GLN A 35 -12.08 1.31 2.38
CA GLN A 35 -13.00 2.27 2.99
C GLN A 35 -12.57 2.68 4.40
N ALA A 36 -11.94 1.79 5.16
CA ALA A 36 -11.41 2.09 6.47
C ALA A 36 -10.08 2.88 6.42
N LEU A 37 -9.20 2.59 5.45
CA LEU A 37 -7.85 3.15 5.41
C LEU A 37 -7.72 4.43 4.58
N VAL A 38 -8.39 4.53 3.43
CA VAL A 38 -8.26 5.68 2.52
C VAL A 38 -8.57 7.03 3.20
N PRO A 39 -9.54 7.16 4.12
CA PRO A 39 -9.76 8.40 4.85
C PRO A 39 -8.56 8.87 5.70
N GLN A 40 -7.62 7.99 5.99
CA GLN A 40 -6.41 8.29 6.77
C GLN A 40 -5.20 8.65 5.90
N LEU A 41 -5.31 8.48 4.57
CA LEU A 41 -4.26 8.86 3.64
C LEU A 41 -4.33 10.38 3.41
N ARG A 42 -3.59 11.14 4.20
CA ARG A 42 -3.68 12.62 4.23
C ARG A 42 -2.34 13.32 4.19
N SER A 43 -1.22 12.60 4.39
CA SER A 43 0.10 13.24 4.37
C SER A 43 0.46 13.71 2.96
N LEU A 44 0.90 14.95 2.85
CA LEU A 44 1.41 15.54 1.61
C LEU A 44 2.88 15.16 1.33
N GLU A 45 3.54 14.50 2.26
CA GLU A 45 4.96 14.16 2.17
C GLU A 45 5.22 12.74 1.62
N MET A 46 4.15 11.97 1.37
CA MET A 46 4.23 10.59 0.86
C MET A 46 3.40 10.39 -0.38
N ALA A 47 3.88 9.51 -1.27
CA ALA A 47 3.03 8.90 -2.30
C ALA A 47 2.31 7.68 -1.74
N TYR A 48 1.05 7.49 -2.13
CA TYR A 48 0.29 6.28 -1.80
C TYR A 48 -0.03 5.52 -3.08
N ILE A 49 0.35 4.24 -3.14
CA ILE A 49 0.19 3.44 -4.35
C ILE A 49 -0.57 2.16 -4.00
N VAL A 50 -1.74 2.01 -4.59
CA VAL A 50 -2.69 0.94 -4.27
C VAL A 50 -2.80 -0.02 -5.44
N VAL A 51 -2.56 -1.30 -5.19
CA VAL A 51 -2.87 -2.39 -6.11
C VAL A 51 -4.03 -3.21 -5.54
N THR A 52 -5.06 -3.34 -6.34
CA THR A 52 -6.15 -4.27 -6.06
C THR A 52 -6.32 -5.22 -7.24
N HIS A 53 -6.90 -6.39 -6.99
CA HIS A 53 -7.35 -7.29 -8.05
C HIS A 53 -8.83 -7.03 -8.31
N PRO A 54 -9.18 -6.19 -9.29
CA PRO A 54 -10.57 -5.88 -9.56
C PRO A 54 -11.34 -7.11 -10.03
N ALA A 55 -12.59 -7.22 -9.62
CA ALA A 55 -13.51 -8.16 -10.26
C ALA A 55 -13.69 -7.76 -11.74
N ALA A 56 -13.91 -8.74 -12.61
CA ALA A 56 -14.11 -8.48 -14.03
C ALA A 56 -15.23 -7.45 -14.24
N GLY A 57 -14.94 -6.34 -14.90
CA GLY A 57 -15.90 -5.28 -15.24
C GLY A 57 -15.94 -4.08 -14.29
N THR A 58 -15.09 -4.00 -13.25
CA THR A 58 -15.07 -2.86 -12.30
C THR A 58 -13.84 -1.93 -12.50
N ASP A 59 -13.26 -1.93 -13.66
CA ASP A 59 -11.90 -1.47 -13.96
C ASP A 59 -11.70 0.07 -14.00
N GLY A 60 -12.75 0.89 -13.87
CA GLY A 60 -12.64 2.33 -14.17
C GLY A 60 -12.95 3.29 -13.02
N ASP A 61 -13.64 2.85 -11.99
CA ASP A 61 -14.31 3.76 -11.07
C ASP A 61 -13.57 3.98 -9.72
N LEU A 62 -12.40 3.36 -9.52
CA LEU A 62 -11.67 3.45 -8.25
C LEU A 62 -11.37 4.90 -7.83
N PRO A 63 -10.87 5.80 -8.70
CA PRO A 63 -10.65 7.20 -8.32
C PRO A 63 -11.94 7.92 -7.94
N GLN A 64 -13.07 7.62 -8.58
CA GLN A 64 -14.36 8.22 -8.25
C GLN A 64 -14.89 7.73 -6.91
N VAL A 65 -14.73 6.42 -6.64
CA VAL A 65 -15.19 5.81 -5.39
C VAL A 65 -14.38 6.31 -4.20
N TYR A 66 -13.05 6.33 -4.33
CA TYR A 66 -12.16 6.65 -3.21
C TYR A 66 -11.78 8.12 -3.11
N GLY A 67 -11.90 8.90 -4.20
CA GLY A 67 -11.56 10.33 -4.21
C GLY A 67 -12.42 11.22 -3.31
N THR A 68 -13.58 10.73 -2.87
CA THR A 68 -14.43 11.44 -1.89
C THR A 68 -14.06 11.13 -0.44
N LEU A 69 -13.19 10.14 -0.20
CA LEU A 69 -12.85 9.66 1.14
C LEU A 69 -11.57 10.28 1.71
N THR A 70 -10.74 10.89 0.89
CA THR A 70 -9.49 11.55 1.30
C THR A 70 -9.41 12.97 0.70
N PRO A 71 -8.72 13.91 1.37
CA PRO A 71 -8.47 15.24 0.79
C PRO A 71 -7.43 15.23 -0.34
N LEU A 72 -6.69 14.13 -0.51
CA LEU A 72 -5.66 14.02 -1.54
C LEU A 72 -6.27 13.73 -2.92
N PRO A 73 -5.64 14.20 -4.00
CA PRO A 73 -5.97 13.75 -5.34
C PRO A 73 -5.87 12.21 -5.46
N VAL A 74 -6.89 11.60 -6.05
CA VAL A 74 -6.93 10.14 -6.31
C VAL A 74 -7.02 9.92 -7.81
N LYS A 75 -6.12 9.12 -8.38
CA LYS A 75 -6.07 8.85 -9.82
C LYS A 75 -5.57 7.44 -10.14
N LEU A 76 -5.76 7.01 -11.37
CA LEU A 76 -5.02 5.87 -11.91
C LEU A 76 -3.59 6.31 -12.25
N ALA A 77 -2.61 5.45 -11.98
CA ALA A 77 -1.23 5.66 -12.42
C ALA A 77 -1.12 5.59 -13.94
N GLU A 78 -0.33 6.48 -14.53
CA GLU A 78 -0.10 6.57 -15.96
C GLU A 78 1.33 6.14 -16.32
N ASP A 79 1.51 5.64 -17.55
CA ASP A 79 2.83 5.26 -18.04
C ASP A 79 3.74 6.49 -18.16
N ARG A 80 4.99 6.37 -17.71
CA ARG A 80 6.00 7.45 -17.70
C ARG A 80 5.66 8.64 -16.82
N GLU A 81 4.71 8.50 -15.90
CA GLU A 81 4.36 9.52 -14.91
C GLU A 81 5.33 9.50 -13.71
N ALA A 82 5.73 10.69 -13.26
CA ALA A 82 6.52 10.81 -12.03
C ALA A 82 5.69 10.48 -10.80
N VAL A 83 6.24 9.70 -9.88
CA VAL A 83 5.61 9.42 -8.59
C VAL A 83 5.77 10.63 -7.69
N LEU A 84 4.68 11.32 -7.43
CA LEU A 84 4.68 12.55 -6.62
C LEU A 84 4.07 12.30 -5.23
N PRO A 85 4.62 12.91 -4.18
CA PRO A 85 4.01 12.86 -2.86
C PRO A 85 2.66 13.58 -2.83
N GLY A 86 1.82 13.26 -1.85
CA GLY A 86 0.49 13.85 -1.68
C GLY A 86 -0.55 13.38 -2.69
N ILE A 87 -0.31 12.27 -3.40
CA ILE A 87 -1.24 11.69 -4.35
C ILE A 87 -1.50 10.22 -4.00
N VAL A 88 -2.74 9.79 -4.17
CA VAL A 88 -3.15 8.38 -4.08
C VAL A 88 -3.30 7.83 -5.50
N TYR A 89 -2.40 6.95 -5.88
CA TYR A 89 -2.41 6.27 -7.17
C TYR A 89 -3.03 4.88 -7.04
N PHE A 90 -3.88 4.52 -7.99
CA PHE A 90 -4.34 3.15 -8.17
C PHE A 90 -3.68 2.54 -9.41
N ALA A 91 -3.24 1.30 -9.31
CA ALA A 91 -2.76 0.56 -10.46
C ALA A 91 -3.90 0.33 -11.46
N PRO A 92 -3.71 0.65 -12.76
CA PRO A 92 -4.72 0.41 -13.77
C PRO A 92 -4.89 -1.10 -14.03
N ALA A 93 -6.11 -1.50 -14.33
CA ALA A 93 -6.40 -2.90 -14.67
C ALA A 93 -5.65 -3.36 -15.92
N ARG A 94 -5.38 -4.66 -15.99
CA ARG A 94 -4.74 -5.34 -17.13
C ARG A 94 -3.31 -4.90 -17.45
N ARG A 95 -2.68 -4.13 -16.61
CA ARG A 95 -1.27 -3.74 -16.66
C ARG A 95 -0.62 -3.99 -15.32
N HIS A 96 0.63 -4.44 -15.32
CA HIS A 96 1.46 -4.36 -14.12
C HIS A 96 1.92 -2.92 -13.94
N LEU A 97 1.88 -2.44 -12.71
CA LEU A 97 2.46 -1.16 -12.32
C LEU A 97 3.85 -1.42 -11.76
N VAL A 98 4.85 -0.75 -12.31
CA VAL A 98 6.26 -0.84 -11.93
C VAL A 98 6.74 0.56 -11.56
N VAL A 99 7.63 0.66 -10.60
CA VAL A 99 8.39 1.88 -10.29
C VAL A 99 9.79 1.72 -10.87
N GLU A 100 10.18 2.62 -11.78
CA GLU A 100 11.52 2.62 -12.37
C GLU A 100 12.51 3.41 -11.50
N HIS A 101 13.81 3.15 -11.67
CA HIS A 101 14.87 3.78 -10.87
C HIS A 101 14.94 5.31 -10.99
N ASP A 102 14.37 5.88 -12.05
CA ASP A 102 14.23 7.33 -12.21
C ASP A 102 13.01 7.92 -11.49
N GLY A 103 12.26 7.09 -10.74
CA GLY A 103 11.08 7.50 -10.00
C GLY A 103 9.83 7.68 -10.84
N LEU A 104 9.82 7.16 -12.07
CA LEU A 104 8.65 7.15 -12.93
C LEU A 104 7.88 5.83 -12.80
N PHE A 105 6.58 5.87 -13.08
CA PHE A 105 5.80 4.66 -13.30
C PHE A 105 6.05 4.08 -14.69
N ALA A 106 6.06 2.75 -14.79
CA ALA A 106 5.94 2.02 -16.06
C ALA A 106 4.75 1.07 -15.99
N LEU A 107 4.01 0.97 -17.09
CA LEU A 107 2.87 0.07 -17.25
C LEU A 107 3.24 -1.09 -18.16
N SER A 108 3.44 -2.28 -17.58
CA SER A 108 3.82 -3.48 -18.35
C SER A 108 2.60 -4.34 -18.72
N GLY A 109 2.66 -4.90 -19.92
CA GLY A 109 1.74 -5.92 -20.41
C GLY A 109 2.25 -7.36 -20.23
N ASP A 110 3.30 -7.58 -19.45
CA ASP A 110 3.91 -8.89 -19.19
C ASP A 110 2.89 -9.95 -18.71
N PRO A 111 3.23 -11.23 -18.79
CA PRO A 111 2.36 -12.30 -18.34
C PRO A 111 1.87 -12.11 -16.89
N LEU A 112 0.72 -12.71 -16.58
CA LEU A 112 0.15 -12.69 -15.23
C LEU A 112 1.17 -13.20 -14.19
N VAL A 113 1.25 -12.54 -13.06
CA VAL A 113 1.98 -12.99 -11.87
C VAL A 113 0.95 -13.37 -10.81
N ASN A 114 1.07 -14.56 -10.22
CA ASN A 114 0.08 -15.12 -9.29
C ASN A 114 -1.37 -15.02 -9.83
N TYR A 115 -1.54 -15.29 -11.12
CA TYR A 115 -2.82 -15.18 -11.86
C TYR A 115 -3.41 -13.77 -11.88
N SER A 116 -2.64 -12.73 -11.54
CA SER A 116 -3.11 -11.35 -11.41
C SER A 116 -2.35 -10.39 -12.33
N ARG A 117 -3.03 -9.38 -12.84
CA ARG A 117 -2.48 -8.21 -13.51
C ARG A 117 -3.47 -7.04 -13.39
N PRO A 118 -3.13 -6.01 -12.57
CA PRO A 118 -1.86 -5.81 -11.86
C PRO A 118 -1.54 -6.89 -10.83
N SER A 119 -0.23 -7.07 -10.53
CA SER A 119 0.25 -7.90 -9.42
C SER A 119 0.85 -7.00 -8.34
N ILE A 120 0.56 -7.33 -7.10
CA ILE A 120 1.10 -6.67 -5.91
C ILE A 120 2.60 -6.95 -5.79
N ASP A 121 3.03 -8.21 -6.03
CA ASP A 121 4.45 -8.59 -6.01
C ASP A 121 5.26 -7.72 -6.96
N VAL A 122 4.80 -7.50 -8.19
CA VAL A 122 5.51 -6.71 -9.21
C VAL A 122 5.73 -5.27 -8.75
N LEU A 123 4.70 -4.62 -8.20
CA LEU A 123 4.85 -3.27 -7.66
C LEU A 123 5.81 -3.23 -6.48
N PHE A 124 5.63 -4.14 -5.52
CA PHE A 124 6.40 -4.12 -4.28
C PHE A 124 7.89 -4.45 -4.52
N GLU A 125 8.19 -5.41 -5.39
CA GLU A 125 9.57 -5.75 -5.77
C GLU A 125 10.25 -4.54 -6.45
N SER A 126 9.59 -3.89 -7.41
CA SER A 126 10.16 -2.73 -8.09
C SER A 126 10.36 -1.52 -7.17
N ALA A 127 9.45 -1.30 -6.25
CA ALA A 127 9.57 -0.23 -5.26
C ALA A 127 10.68 -0.52 -4.23
N ALA A 128 10.85 -1.78 -3.81
CA ALA A 128 11.94 -2.20 -2.95
C ALA A 128 13.30 -1.93 -3.61
N ASP A 129 13.43 -2.25 -4.90
CA ASP A 129 14.64 -2.00 -5.68
C ASP A 129 14.93 -0.51 -5.86
N THR A 130 13.88 0.31 -6.02
CA THR A 130 14.03 1.74 -6.33
C THR A 130 14.24 2.59 -5.06
N TRP A 131 13.42 2.37 -4.03
CA TRP A 131 13.38 3.25 -2.85
C TRP A 131 13.94 2.60 -1.58
N GLY A 132 14.11 1.27 -1.58
CA GLY A 132 14.69 0.53 -0.46
C GLY A 132 13.97 0.81 0.86
N ARG A 133 14.76 1.19 1.87
CA ARG A 133 14.27 1.49 3.24
C ARG A 133 13.24 2.62 3.32
N ARG A 134 13.10 3.43 2.28
CA ARG A 134 12.15 4.54 2.23
C ARG A 134 10.73 4.10 1.81
N THR A 135 10.46 2.81 1.83
CA THR A 135 9.20 2.19 1.42
C THR A 135 8.45 1.60 2.61
N VAL A 136 7.14 1.80 2.65
CA VAL A 136 6.23 1.05 3.51
C VAL A 136 5.38 0.13 2.65
N GLY A 137 5.40 -1.17 2.92
CA GLY A 137 4.53 -2.16 2.28
C GLY A 137 3.42 -2.62 3.22
N ILE A 138 2.19 -2.60 2.75
CA ILE A 138 1.00 -3.03 3.50
C ILE A 138 0.26 -4.10 2.71
N ILE A 139 0.05 -5.27 3.29
CA ILE A 139 -0.81 -6.32 2.73
C ILE A 139 -2.09 -6.41 3.56
N LEU A 140 -3.22 -6.37 2.86
CA LEU A 140 -4.56 -6.47 3.42
C LEU A 140 -5.22 -7.80 3.04
N THR A 141 -6.50 -7.89 3.28
CA THR A 141 -7.38 -9.02 2.93
C THR A 141 -7.25 -9.47 1.47
N GLY A 142 -7.31 -10.77 1.22
CA GLY A 142 -7.24 -11.33 -0.14
C GLY A 142 -7.27 -12.85 -0.17
N ALA A 143 -7.55 -13.44 -1.35
CA ALA A 143 -7.77 -14.86 -1.56
C ALA A 143 -6.61 -15.58 -2.29
N ASN A 144 -5.51 -14.91 -2.57
CA ASN A 144 -4.32 -15.50 -3.20
C ASN A 144 -3.04 -15.08 -2.46
N GLU A 145 -1.88 -15.54 -2.92
CA GLU A 145 -0.57 -15.29 -2.29
C GLU A 145 0.17 -14.06 -2.84
N ASP A 146 -0.45 -13.32 -3.77
CA ASP A 146 0.17 -12.17 -4.41
C ASP A 146 0.51 -11.07 -3.38
N GLY A 147 1.70 -10.50 -3.51
CA GLY A 147 2.24 -9.50 -2.60
C GLY A 147 3.10 -10.07 -1.46
N ALA A 148 3.08 -11.38 -1.21
CA ALA A 148 3.86 -11.96 -0.13
C ALA A 148 5.38 -11.92 -0.40
N ARG A 149 5.81 -12.13 -1.66
CA ARG A 149 7.22 -12.02 -2.06
C ARG A 149 7.67 -10.57 -2.14
N GLY A 150 6.82 -9.71 -2.69
CA GLY A 150 7.11 -8.28 -2.77
C GLY A 150 7.22 -7.64 -1.39
N LEU A 151 6.36 -8.02 -0.43
CA LEU A 151 6.47 -7.57 0.95
C LEU A 151 7.79 -8.02 1.60
N LYS A 152 8.20 -9.26 1.33
CA LYS A 152 9.51 -9.77 1.77
C LYS A 152 10.66 -8.94 1.17
N ALA A 153 10.60 -8.61 -0.12
CA ALA A 153 11.61 -7.79 -0.78
C ALA A 153 11.71 -6.39 -0.12
N ILE A 154 10.57 -5.75 0.20
CA ILE A 154 10.57 -4.48 0.96
C ILE A 154 11.26 -4.64 2.31
N GLY A 155 10.97 -5.69 3.08
CA GLY A 155 11.62 -5.96 4.36
C GLY A 155 13.12 -6.20 4.23
N GLU A 156 13.56 -6.98 3.24
CA GLU A 156 14.98 -7.23 2.96
C GLU A 156 15.73 -5.97 2.51
N ALA A 157 15.05 -5.04 1.86
CA ALA A 157 15.58 -3.72 1.51
C ALA A 157 15.59 -2.73 2.70
N GLY A 158 15.14 -3.16 3.88
CA GLY A 158 15.07 -2.35 5.10
C GLY A 158 13.85 -1.45 5.22
N GLY A 159 12.86 -1.62 4.35
CA GLY A 159 11.58 -0.93 4.41
C GLY A 159 10.66 -1.46 5.51
N LEU A 160 9.63 -0.71 5.86
CA LEU A 160 8.64 -1.09 6.85
C LEU A 160 7.59 -2.02 6.21
N THR A 161 7.26 -3.13 6.90
CA THR A 161 6.28 -4.10 6.42
C THR A 161 5.16 -4.28 7.44
N ILE A 162 3.93 -4.13 6.99
CA ILE A 162 2.72 -4.25 7.82
C ILE A 162 1.75 -5.21 7.15
N VAL A 163 1.11 -6.08 7.91
CA VAL A 163 0.09 -7.00 7.41
C VAL A 163 -1.18 -6.87 8.24
N GLN A 164 -2.32 -6.92 7.60
CA GLN A 164 -3.60 -6.99 8.29
C GLN A 164 -3.67 -8.28 9.12
N ASP A 165 -4.18 -8.17 10.34
CA ASP A 165 -4.42 -9.35 11.18
C ASP A 165 -5.40 -10.30 10.47
N PRO A 166 -5.03 -11.58 10.26
CA PRO A 166 -5.93 -12.54 9.62
C PRO A 166 -7.27 -12.71 10.34
N GLU A 167 -7.34 -12.46 11.67
CA GLU A 167 -8.60 -12.51 12.43
C GLU A 167 -9.51 -11.32 12.15
N ASP A 168 -8.96 -10.22 11.62
CA ASP A 168 -9.67 -8.99 11.25
C ASP A 168 -9.99 -8.93 9.74
N ALA A 169 -9.36 -9.78 8.94
CA ALA A 169 -9.49 -9.78 7.47
C ALA A 169 -10.76 -10.49 7.00
N ASP A 170 -11.49 -9.88 6.04
CA ASP A 170 -12.65 -10.52 5.40
C ASP A 170 -12.25 -11.86 4.75
N VAL A 171 -11.06 -11.93 4.16
CA VAL A 171 -10.47 -13.14 3.57
C VAL A 171 -9.03 -13.28 4.05
N PRO A 172 -8.75 -14.16 5.02
CA PRO A 172 -7.49 -14.22 5.76
C PRO A 172 -6.33 -14.87 4.99
N PHE A 173 -6.53 -15.43 3.81
CA PHE A 173 -5.51 -16.22 3.11
C PHE A 173 -4.28 -15.36 2.75
N MET A 174 -4.48 -14.23 2.09
CA MET A 174 -3.38 -13.34 1.66
C MET A 174 -2.57 -12.82 2.86
N PRO A 175 -3.17 -12.27 3.93
CA PRO A 175 -2.44 -11.87 5.14
C PRO A 175 -1.68 -13.04 5.77
N THR A 176 -2.29 -14.24 5.86
CA THR A 176 -1.65 -15.42 6.44
C THR A 176 -0.39 -15.83 5.67
N VAL A 177 -0.46 -15.83 4.33
CA VAL A 177 0.71 -16.17 3.50
C VAL A 177 1.77 -15.08 3.62
N ALA A 178 1.39 -13.79 3.59
CA ALA A 178 2.32 -12.68 3.74
C ALA A 178 3.07 -12.72 5.08
N ILE A 179 2.39 -13.01 6.21
CA ILE A 179 3.03 -13.16 7.52
C ILE A 179 4.09 -14.27 7.50
N ARG A 180 3.76 -15.43 6.91
CA ARG A 180 4.66 -16.59 6.87
C ARG A 180 5.87 -16.39 5.95
N THR A 181 5.72 -15.59 4.90
CA THR A 181 6.74 -15.39 3.85
C THR A 181 7.65 -14.20 4.18
N ALA A 182 7.08 -13.08 4.60
CA ALA A 182 7.80 -11.83 4.78
C ALA A 182 8.24 -11.56 6.22
N HIS A 183 7.65 -12.25 7.22
CA HIS A 183 7.91 -11.96 8.65
C HIS A 183 7.80 -10.45 8.94
N PRO A 184 6.61 -9.83 8.76
CA PRO A 184 6.45 -8.38 8.77
C PRO A 184 6.80 -7.76 10.13
N ALA A 185 7.19 -6.50 10.10
CA ALA A 185 7.47 -5.71 11.30
C ALA A 185 6.25 -5.58 12.23
N ALA A 186 5.04 -5.54 11.64
CA ALA A 186 3.80 -5.47 12.42
C ALA A 186 2.65 -6.25 11.77
N VAL A 187 1.77 -6.82 12.63
CA VAL A 187 0.48 -7.39 12.25
C VAL A 187 -0.60 -6.61 13.00
N LEU A 188 -1.46 -5.90 12.27
CA LEU A 188 -2.40 -4.93 12.82
C LEU A 188 -3.82 -5.16 12.33
N SER A 189 -4.82 -4.89 13.17
CA SER A 189 -6.21 -4.75 12.72
C SER A 189 -6.36 -3.49 11.84
N LEU A 190 -7.40 -3.42 11.00
CA LEU A 190 -7.70 -2.22 10.20
C LEU A 190 -7.82 -0.96 11.07
N ILE A 191 -8.43 -1.07 12.26
CA ILE A 191 -8.56 0.05 13.19
C ILE A 191 -7.19 0.54 13.67
N SER A 192 -6.29 -0.38 14.03
CA SER A 192 -4.95 -0.03 14.48
C SER A 192 -4.11 0.56 13.34
N MET A 193 -4.23 -0.02 12.14
CA MET A 193 -3.56 0.48 10.93
C MET A 193 -4.04 1.89 10.55
N ALA A 194 -5.36 2.14 10.63
CA ALA A 194 -5.95 3.46 10.41
C ALA A 194 -5.41 4.52 11.39
N ARG A 195 -5.20 4.15 12.66
CA ARG A 195 -4.58 5.05 13.65
C ARG A 195 -3.14 5.40 13.30
N VAL A 196 -2.34 4.41 12.88
CA VAL A 196 -0.94 4.64 12.44
C VAL A 196 -0.91 5.60 11.26
N LEU A 197 -1.68 5.32 10.22
CA LEU A 197 -1.72 6.17 9.02
C LEU A 197 -2.22 7.58 9.32
N GLY A 198 -3.23 7.70 10.21
CA GLY A 198 -3.73 8.99 10.67
C GLY A 198 -2.70 9.80 11.47
N ALA A 199 -1.96 9.15 12.38
CA ALA A 199 -0.89 9.80 13.15
C ALA A 199 0.23 10.33 12.23
N TRP A 200 0.60 9.58 11.21
CA TRP A 200 1.57 10.03 10.19
C TRP A 200 1.09 11.25 9.39
N ALA A 201 -0.23 11.41 9.21
CA ALA A 201 -0.79 12.57 8.54
C ALA A 201 -0.77 13.82 9.40
N ASP A 202 -1.06 13.69 10.70
CA ASP A 202 -1.12 14.82 11.63
C ASP A 202 0.27 15.43 11.89
N ASP A 203 1.31 14.62 11.90
CA ASP A 203 2.69 15.04 12.09
C ASP A 203 3.22 15.92 10.92
N SER A 204 2.76 15.64 9.71
CA SER A 204 3.09 16.47 8.53
C SER A 204 2.41 17.85 8.55
N ALA A 205 1.21 17.94 9.16
CA ALA A 205 0.47 19.20 9.28
C ALA A 205 1.03 20.15 10.36
N ALA A 206 1.81 19.64 11.31
CA ALA A 206 2.41 20.43 12.40
C ALA A 206 3.68 21.18 11.99
N ARG A 207 4.19 20.99 10.78
CA ARG A 207 5.38 21.71 10.28
C ARG A 207 5.02 23.05 9.67
N PRO A 208 5.65 24.16 10.12
CA PRO A 208 5.60 25.40 9.37
C PRO A 208 6.29 25.18 8.01
N LEU A 209 5.63 25.63 6.93
CA LEU A 209 6.24 25.71 5.60
C LEU A 209 7.55 26.51 5.68
N PRO A 210 8.62 26.08 5.01
CA PRO A 210 9.90 26.78 5.00
C PRO A 210 9.81 28.17 4.40
#